data_9503699cc2533d1c4ae20ed53b6a08e2
#
_entry.id   9503699cc2533d1c4ae20ed53b6a08e2
#
_cell.length_a   1.000
_cell.length_b   1.000
_cell.length_c   1.000
_cell.angle_alpha   90.00
_cell.angle_beta   90.00
_cell.angle_gamma   90.00
#
_symmetry.space_group_name_H-M   'P 1'
#
loop_
_entity.id
_entity.type
_entity.pdbx_description
1 polymer ?
#
loop_
_entity_poly.entity_id
_entity_poly.type
_entity_poly.pdbx_seq_one_letter_code
_entity_poly.pdbx_strand_id
1 'polypeptide(L)' 'MDAATLKKNFEDQIATTIKQIGELEENLKKAKEYKIKLEGGLETIKLLEEKPEETAAPTPETPAE' A
#
# COMPACT_ATOMS: atom_id res chain seq x y z
N MET A 1 -17.55 -18.95 34.74
CA MET A 1 -16.84 -19.29 33.54
C MET A 1 -15.56 -20.01 33.92
N ASP A 2 -15.26 -21.10 33.28
CA ASP A 2 -14.10 -21.82 33.71
C ASP A 2 -12.89 -21.43 32.88
N ALA A 3 -11.74 -21.92 33.34
CA ALA A 3 -10.48 -21.55 32.71
C ALA A 3 -10.38 -22.06 31.27
N ALA A 4 -10.96 -23.22 31.01
CA ALA A 4 -10.90 -23.78 29.67
C ALA A 4 -11.66 -22.91 28.67
N THR A 5 -12.81 -22.41 29.08
CA THR A 5 -13.60 -21.53 28.22
C THR A 5 -12.89 -20.22 27.98
N LEU A 6 -12.31 -19.66 29.04
CA LEU A 6 -11.56 -18.41 28.90
C LEU A 6 -10.37 -18.60 27.98
N LYS A 7 -9.66 -19.70 28.17
CA LYS A 7 -8.50 -19.97 27.34
C LYS A 7 -8.88 -20.04 25.87
N LYS A 8 -9.98 -20.75 25.58
CA LYS A 8 -10.41 -20.87 24.21
C LYS A 8 -10.79 -19.52 23.64
N ASN A 9 -11.47 -18.69 24.41
CA ASN A 9 -11.86 -17.36 23.93
C ASN A 9 -10.65 -16.52 23.59
N PHE A 10 -9.61 -16.56 24.44
CA PHE A 10 -8.41 -15.81 24.16
C PHE A 10 -7.68 -16.37 22.94
N GLU A 11 -7.64 -17.68 22.81
CA GLU A 11 -6.99 -18.29 21.66
C GLU A 11 -7.70 -17.88 20.36
N ASP A 12 -9.03 -17.86 20.39
CA ASP A 12 -9.80 -17.44 19.23
C ASP A 12 -9.52 -15.99 18.89
N GLN A 13 -9.43 -15.13 19.90
CA GLN A 13 -9.17 -13.72 19.67
C GLN A 13 -7.77 -13.52 19.12
N ILE A 14 -6.82 -14.27 19.61
CA ILE A 14 -5.45 -14.18 19.09
C ILE A 14 -5.42 -14.58 17.62
N ALA A 15 -6.08 -15.68 17.26
CA ALA A 15 -6.10 -16.14 15.89
C ALA A 15 -6.74 -15.08 14.97
N THR A 16 -7.84 -14.48 15.42
CA THR A 16 -8.49 -13.45 14.65
C THR A 16 -7.60 -12.23 14.47
N THR A 17 -6.92 -11.85 15.55
CA THR A 17 -6.04 -10.69 15.53
C THR A 17 -4.86 -10.91 14.60
N ILE A 18 -4.29 -12.12 14.63
CA ILE A 18 -3.18 -12.44 13.73
C ILE A 18 -3.61 -12.30 12.28
N LYS A 19 -4.82 -12.78 11.98
CA LYS A 19 -5.33 -12.66 10.62
C LYS A 19 -5.51 -11.20 10.24
N GLN A 20 -6.03 -10.38 11.16
CA GLN A 20 -6.21 -8.97 10.88
C GLN A 20 -4.88 -8.28 10.65
N ILE A 21 -3.86 -8.64 11.42
CA ILE A 21 -2.54 -8.07 11.24
C ILE A 21 -2.01 -8.41 9.85
N GLY A 22 -2.18 -9.65 9.42
CA GLY A 22 -1.74 -10.05 8.09
C GLY A 22 -2.42 -9.25 6.99
N GLU A 23 -3.73 -9.00 7.15
CA GLU A 23 -4.45 -8.22 6.15
C GLU A 23 -4.00 -6.78 6.14
N LEU A 24 -3.74 -6.22 7.32
CA LEU A 24 -3.27 -4.85 7.41
C LEU A 24 -1.87 -4.71 6.81
N GLU A 25 -1.02 -5.69 7.04
CA GLU A 25 0.32 -5.67 6.47
C GLU A 25 0.27 -5.75 4.95
N GLU A 26 -0.64 -6.56 4.42
CA GLU A 26 -0.78 -6.67 2.98
C GLU A 26 -1.30 -5.36 2.40
N ASN A 27 -2.27 -4.74 3.07
CA ASN A 27 -2.80 -3.48 2.61
C ASN A 27 -1.74 -2.39 2.68
N LEU A 28 -0.93 -2.40 3.73
CA LEU A 28 0.14 -1.44 3.86
C LEU A 28 1.15 -1.59 2.73
N LYS A 29 1.49 -2.83 2.40
CA LYS A 29 2.43 -3.09 1.32
C LYS A 29 1.90 -2.53 0.01
N LYS A 30 0.62 -2.78 -0.28
CA LYS A 30 0.01 -2.30 -1.51
C LYS A 30 -0.04 -0.78 -1.53
N ALA A 31 -0.34 -0.17 -0.39
CA ALA A 31 -0.40 1.29 -0.31
C ALA A 31 0.97 1.90 -0.56
N LYS A 32 2.02 1.27 -0.03
CA LYS A 32 3.37 1.76 -0.25
C LYS A 32 3.77 1.66 -1.71
N GLU A 33 3.41 0.57 -2.36
CA GLU A 33 3.70 0.40 -3.77
C GLU A 33 2.98 1.44 -4.61
N TYR A 34 1.74 1.72 -4.25
CA TYR A 34 0.96 2.72 -4.96
C TYR A 34 1.56 4.11 -4.76
N LYS A 35 2.01 4.38 -3.54
CA LYS A 35 2.65 5.65 -3.24
C LYS A 35 3.87 5.86 -4.12
N ILE A 36 4.68 4.82 -4.28
CA ILE A 36 5.87 4.91 -5.11
C ILE A 36 5.50 5.24 -6.55
N LYS A 37 4.44 4.61 -7.04
CA LYS A 37 4.00 4.91 -8.41
C LYS A 37 3.56 6.36 -8.54
N LEU A 38 2.85 6.86 -7.56
CA LEU A 38 2.39 8.25 -7.61
C LEU A 38 3.56 9.21 -7.52
N GLU A 39 4.54 8.89 -6.71
CA GLU A 39 5.71 9.74 -6.59
C GLU A 39 6.50 9.76 -7.90
N GLY A 40 6.58 8.61 -8.56
CA GLY A 40 7.24 8.57 -9.87
C GLY A 40 6.51 9.43 -10.88
N GLY A 41 5.17 9.37 -10.86
CA GLY A 41 4.40 10.21 -11.77
C GLY A 41 4.61 11.68 -11.50
N LEU A 42 4.65 12.05 -10.22
CA LEU A 42 4.86 13.43 -9.85
C LEU A 42 6.22 13.92 -10.31
N GLU A 43 7.23 13.08 -10.13
CA GLU A 43 8.56 13.44 -10.59
C GLU A 43 8.61 13.66 -12.09
N THR A 44 7.91 12.82 -12.83
CA THR A 44 7.86 12.97 -14.28
C THR A 44 7.25 14.30 -14.66
N ILE A 45 6.17 14.68 -13.97
CA ILE A 45 5.53 15.95 -14.25
C ILE A 45 6.45 17.11 -13.92
N LYS A 46 7.20 17.00 -12.83
CA LYS A 46 8.13 18.06 -12.49
C LYS A 46 9.21 18.21 -13.54
N LEU A 47 9.71 17.11 -14.07
CA LEU A 47 10.71 17.18 -15.12
C LEU A 47 10.14 17.84 -16.36
N LEU A 48 8.89 17.55 -16.71
CA LEU A 48 8.27 18.16 -17.85
C LEU A 48 8.11 19.66 -17.65
N GLU A 49 7.79 20.07 -16.43
CA GLU A 49 7.63 21.48 -16.15
C GLU A 49 8.96 22.21 -16.22
N GLU A 50 10.04 21.53 -15.83
CA GLU A 50 11.33 22.18 -15.86
C GLU A 50 11.92 22.24 -17.25
N LYS A 51 11.64 21.26 -18.09
CA LYS A 51 12.18 21.23 -19.42
C LYS A 51 11.11 20.90 -20.41
N PRO A 52 10.17 21.77 -20.57
CA PRO A 52 9.03 21.45 -21.42
C PRO A 52 9.39 21.13 -22.83
N GLU A 53 10.39 21.80 -23.32
CA GLU A 53 10.67 21.56 -24.64
C GLU A 53 11.25 20.25 -24.90
N GLU A 54 11.84 19.64 -23.97
CA GLU A 54 12.41 18.43 -24.21
C GLU A 54 11.50 17.39 -24.15
N THR A 55 10.59 17.54 -23.61
CA THR A 55 9.72 16.62 -23.35
C THR A 55 9.41 15.83 -24.30
N ALA A 56 8.96 16.01 -24.86
CA ALA A 56 8.69 15.17 -25.72
C ALA A 56 8.39 13.94 -25.17
N ALA A 57 8.62 13.57 -24.77
CA ALA A 57 8.42 12.48 -24.32
C ALA A 57 7.48 11.90 -23.89
N PRO A 58 7.29 11.42 -23.77
CA PRO A 58 6.57 10.63 -23.47
C PRO A 58 5.87 10.31 -22.56
N THR A 59 5.55 10.12 -22.21
CA THR A 59 4.91 9.90 -21.51
C THR A 59 4.34 9.23 -20.92
N PRO A 60 4.22 8.98 -20.51
CA PRO A 60 3.85 8.35 -19.80
C PRO A 60 2.90 7.79 -19.43
N GLU A 61 2.64 7.54 -19.27
CA GLU A 61 2.00 7.09 -18.85
C GLU A 61 1.41 6.90 -18.02
N THR A 62 1.08 6.72 -17.83
CA THR A 62 0.53 6.62 -17.03
C THR A 62 0.02 5.96 -16.41
N PRO A 63 -0.14 5.71 -16.08
CA PRO A 63 -0.39 5.05 -15.35
C PRO A 63 -1.28 4.52 -15.04
N ALA A 64 -1.63 4.34 -15.02
CA ALA A 64 -2.30 3.95 -14.65
C ALA A 64 -2.70 3.25 -14.28
N GLU A 65 -2.66 2.95 -14.18
CA GLU A 65 -2.96 2.41 -13.86
C GLU A 65 -3.09 1.92 -13.63
#